data_0de466af61300a3943f7f667a16d31a7
#
_entry.id   0de466af61300a3943f7f667a16d31a7
#
_cell.length_a   1.000
_cell.length_b   1.000
_cell.length_c   1.000
_cell.angle_alpha   90.00
_cell.angle_beta   90.00
_cell.angle_gamma   90.00
#
_symmetry.space_group_name_H-M   'P 1'
#
loop_
_entity.id
_entity.type
_entity.pdbx_description
1 polymer ?
#
loop_
_entity_poly.entity_id
_entity_poly.type
_entity_poly.pdbx_seq_one_letter_code
_entity_poly.pdbx_strand_id
1 'polypeptide(L)'
;VIFPDLNHLATCGNNLQEAMSMAVDCLAGYLYEAKLSNEEVAPPSALNEIDINAEYNDYAEAFVNIVSVDVELYAKEHFTKAVKKTLTIPKWLNDAAIAKHLNFSKILQEALKQELNMG
;
A
#
# COMPACT_ATOMS: atom_id res chain seq x y z
N VAL A 1 11.05 -6.91 -12.94
CA VAL A 1 9.74 -6.30 -13.26
C VAL A 1 9.88 -4.78 -13.25
N ILE A 2 9.38 -4.13 -14.28
CA ILE A 2 9.39 -2.67 -14.41
C ILE A 2 7.99 -2.19 -14.73
N PHE A 3 7.56 -1.11 -14.08
CA PHE A 3 6.30 -0.42 -14.35
C PHE A 3 6.60 0.89 -15.08
N PRO A 4 6.60 0.92 -16.42
CA PRO A 4 6.95 2.14 -17.17
C PRO A 4 6.04 3.33 -16.87
N ASP A 5 4.76 3.10 -16.63
CA ASP A 5 3.77 4.16 -16.35
C ASP A 5 3.91 4.76 -14.94
N LEU A 6 4.70 4.14 -14.07
CA LEU A 6 4.86 4.55 -12.68
C LEU A 6 6.31 5.00 -12.40
N ASN A 7 6.82 5.89 -13.25
CA ASN A 7 8.18 6.44 -13.13
C ASN A 7 9.26 5.36 -13.12
N HIS A 8 9.05 4.29 -13.92
CA HIS A 8 9.98 3.16 -14.03
C HIS A 8 10.21 2.43 -12.71
N LEU A 9 9.19 2.40 -11.85
CA LEU A 9 9.21 1.62 -10.61
C LEU A 9 9.60 0.18 -10.93
N ALA A 10 10.52 -0.39 -10.15
CA ALA A 10 11.05 -1.71 -10.43
C ALA A 10 11.11 -2.60 -9.19
N THR A 11 10.99 -3.88 -9.39
CA THR A 11 11.17 -4.90 -8.38
C THR A 11 11.69 -6.18 -9.03
N CYS A 12 12.04 -7.18 -8.23
CA CYS A 12 12.54 -8.45 -8.73
C CYS A 12 12.18 -9.61 -7.80
N GLY A 13 12.42 -10.83 -8.26
CA GLY A 13 12.27 -12.05 -7.47
C GLY A 13 13.15 -13.15 -8.04
N ASN A 14 13.34 -14.21 -7.28
CA ASN A 14 14.21 -15.33 -7.66
C ASN A 14 13.58 -16.28 -8.70
N ASN A 15 12.27 -16.20 -8.87
CA ASN A 15 11.52 -16.95 -9.86
C ASN A 15 10.29 -16.12 -10.28
N LEU A 16 9.55 -16.60 -11.29
CA LEU A 16 8.39 -15.86 -11.80
C LEU A 16 7.32 -15.65 -10.74
N GLN A 17 7.01 -16.66 -9.94
CA GLN A 17 5.99 -16.57 -8.89
C GLN A 17 6.36 -15.50 -7.87
N GLU A 18 7.59 -15.49 -7.39
CA GLU A 18 8.09 -14.51 -6.45
C GLU A 18 8.11 -13.10 -7.08
N ALA A 19 8.58 -13.00 -8.32
CA ALA A 19 8.61 -11.71 -9.03
C ALA A 19 7.21 -11.11 -9.19
N MET A 20 6.21 -11.93 -9.52
CA MET A 20 4.83 -11.46 -9.63
C MET A 20 4.24 -11.05 -8.27
N SER A 21 4.56 -11.77 -7.22
CA SER A 21 4.17 -11.43 -5.85
C SER A 21 4.78 -10.10 -5.41
N MET A 22 6.06 -9.90 -5.71
CA MET A 22 6.76 -8.64 -5.44
C MET A 22 6.23 -7.50 -6.29
N ALA A 23 5.79 -7.79 -7.51
CA ALA A 23 5.16 -6.79 -8.38
C ALA A 23 3.85 -6.28 -7.78
N VAL A 24 3.00 -7.15 -7.25
CA VAL A 24 1.75 -6.77 -6.59
C VAL A 24 2.03 -5.91 -5.35
N ASP A 25 2.98 -6.32 -4.52
CA ASP A 25 3.36 -5.58 -3.32
C ASP A 25 3.91 -4.19 -3.67
N CYS A 26 4.79 -4.13 -4.64
CA CYS A 26 5.40 -2.89 -5.12
C CYS A 26 4.34 -1.92 -5.70
N LEU A 27 3.43 -2.43 -6.52
CA LEU A 27 2.33 -1.66 -7.08
C LEU A 27 1.41 -1.13 -5.97
N ALA A 28 1.03 -1.99 -5.03
CA ALA A 28 0.16 -1.61 -3.91
C ALA A 28 0.79 -0.51 -3.07
N GLY A 29 2.07 -0.64 -2.74
CA GLY A 29 2.81 0.37 -1.98
C GLY A 29 2.86 1.71 -2.70
N TYR A 30 3.16 1.70 -3.98
CA TYR A 30 3.22 2.92 -4.80
C TYR A 30 1.87 3.64 -4.85
N LEU A 31 0.80 2.90 -5.16
CA LEU A 31 -0.54 3.47 -5.25
C LEU A 31 -1.06 3.95 -3.90
N TYR A 32 -0.75 3.24 -2.84
CA TYR A 32 -1.11 3.62 -1.47
C TYR A 32 -0.47 4.95 -1.07
N GLU A 33 0.83 5.11 -1.29
CA GLU A 33 1.55 6.36 -0.99
C GLU A 33 1.07 7.52 -1.87
N ALA A 34 0.80 7.27 -3.14
CA ALA A 34 0.26 8.28 -4.05
C ALA A 34 -1.11 8.79 -3.57
N LYS A 35 -1.96 7.89 -3.09
CA LYS A 35 -3.27 8.25 -2.54
C LYS A 35 -3.13 9.11 -1.27
N LEU A 36 -2.23 8.76 -0.37
CA LEU A 36 -1.96 9.53 0.86
C LEU A 36 -1.45 10.93 0.54
N SER A 37 -0.64 11.10 -0.50
CA SER A 37 -0.04 12.37 -0.92
C SER A 37 -0.90 13.14 -1.92
N ASN A 38 -2.07 12.63 -2.30
CA ASN A 38 -2.93 13.18 -3.35
C ASN A 38 -2.21 13.37 -4.68
N GLU A 39 -1.27 12.51 -5.00
CA GLU A 39 -0.57 12.52 -6.27
C GLU A 39 -1.40 11.86 -7.36
N GLU A 40 -1.37 12.44 -8.56
CA GLU A 40 -2.00 11.80 -9.72
C GLU A 40 -1.13 10.67 -10.22
N VAL A 41 -1.78 9.55 -10.52
CA VAL A 41 -1.12 8.38 -11.11
C VAL A 41 -1.48 8.31 -12.58
N ALA A 42 -0.48 8.13 -13.43
CA ALA A 42 -0.71 7.98 -14.87
C ALA A 42 -1.61 6.76 -15.16
N PRO A 43 -2.54 6.87 -16.12
CA PRO A 43 -3.34 5.72 -16.52
C PRO A 43 -2.46 4.63 -17.16
N PRO A 44 -2.87 3.35 -17.07
CA PRO A 44 -2.11 2.27 -17.69
C PRO A 44 -2.01 2.45 -19.20
N SER A 45 -0.81 2.24 -19.75
CA SER A 45 -0.61 2.17 -21.20
C SER A 45 -1.19 0.85 -21.75
N ALA A 46 -1.58 0.86 -23.02
CA ALA A 46 -1.91 -0.39 -23.70
C ALA A 46 -0.68 -1.29 -23.80
N LEU A 47 -0.87 -2.60 -23.72
CA LEU A 47 0.26 -3.54 -23.76
C LEU A 47 1.12 -3.39 -25.02
N ASN A 48 0.52 -3.06 -26.15
CA ASN A 48 1.24 -2.89 -27.41
C ASN A 48 2.00 -1.56 -27.52
N GLU A 49 1.80 -0.65 -26.58
CA GLU A 49 2.54 0.61 -26.52
C GLU A 49 3.83 0.50 -25.69
N ILE A 50 4.01 -0.61 -24.97
CA ILE A 50 5.18 -0.84 -24.13
C ILE A 50 6.33 -1.39 -24.98
N ASP A 51 7.47 -0.69 -24.96
CA ASP A 51 8.70 -1.17 -25.59
C ASP A 51 9.55 -1.90 -24.56
N ILE A 52 9.63 -3.22 -24.67
CA ILE A 52 10.38 -4.06 -23.73
C ILE A 52 11.89 -3.85 -23.80
N ASN A 53 12.38 -3.17 -24.85
CA ASN A 53 13.80 -2.86 -25.01
C ASN A 53 14.15 -1.43 -24.63
N ALA A 54 13.20 -0.63 -24.14
CA ALA A 54 13.39 0.78 -23.87
C ALA A 54 14.46 1.06 -22.80
N GLU A 55 14.53 0.21 -21.76
CA GLU A 55 15.49 0.36 -20.67
C GLU A 55 16.59 -0.68 -20.69
N TYR A 56 16.22 -1.92 -20.92
CA TYR A 56 17.13 -3.05 -20.91
C TYR A 56 16.95 -3.88 -22.16
N ASN A 57 18.04 -4.24 -22.79
CA ASN A 57 18.06 -5.17 -23.92
C ASN A 57 18.96 -6.39 -23.64
N ASP A 58 19.49 -6.49 -22.42
CA ASP A 58 20.33 -7.60 -21.98
C ASP A 58 19.50 -8.52 -21.09
N TYR A 59 18.69 -9.37 -21.72
CA TYR A 59 17.84 -10.34 -21.03
C TYR A 59 17.77 -11.65 -21.82
N ALA A 60 17.56 -12.75 -21.10
CA ALA A 60 17.36 -14.05 -21.74
C ALA A 60 15.93 -14.18 -22.28
N GLU A 61 14.96 -13.64 -21.56
CA GLU A 61 13.54 -13.71 -21.91
C GLU A 61 12.81 -12.51 -21.31
N ALA A 62 11.88 -11.94 -22.08
CA ALA A 62 11.08 -10.81 -21.60
C ALA A 62 9.66 -10.88 -22.16
N PHE A 63 8.70 -10.38 -21.38
CA PHE A 63 7.30 -10.27 -21.81
C PHE A 63 6.62 -9.11 -21.10
N VAL A 64 5.48 -8.69 -21.64
CA VAL A 64 4.64 -7.64 -21.07
C VAL A 64 3.39 -8.26 -20.48
N ASN A 65 2.99 -7.81 -19.31
CA ASN A 65 1.79 -8.31 -18.64
C ASN A 65 1.11 -7.20 -17.85
N ILE A 66 -0.10 -7.48 -17.37
CA ILE A 66 -0.88 -6.57 -16.53
C ILE A 66 -0.75 -7.05 -15.08
N VAL A 67 -0.54 -6.10 -14.18
CA VAL A 67 -0.56 -6.33 -12.74
C VAL A 67 -1.65 -5.45 -12.14
N SER A 68 -2.51 -6.04 -11.33
CA SER A 68 -3.60 -5.33 -10.67
C SER A 68 -3.67 -5.68 -9.18
N VAL A 69 -4.20 -4.74 -8.39
CA VAL A 69 -4.35 -4.93 -6.95
C VAL A 69 -5.52 -4.09 -6.44
N ASP A 70 -6.26 -4.63 -5.48
CA ASP A 70 -7.18 -3.85 -4.66
C ASP A 70 -6.38 -3.23 -3.51
N VAL A 71 -6.04 -1.96 -3.67
CA VAL A 71 -5.12 -1.26 -2.75
C VAL A 71 -5.67 -1.22 -1.32
N GLU A 72 -6.97 -0.93 -1.16
CA GLU A 72 -7.57 -0.85 0.18
C GLU A 72 -7.56 -2.19 0.89
N LEU A 73 -7.93 -3.25 0.19
CA LEU A 73 -7.91 -4.60 0.75
C LEU A 73 -6.48 -5.06 1.06
N TYR A 74 -5.56 -4.81 0.13
CA TYR A 74 -4.16 -5.17 0.30
C TYR A 74 -3.54 -4.47 1.52
N ALA A 75 -3.85 -3.18 1.70
CA ALA A 75 -3.36 -2.40 2.83
C ALA A 75 -3.84 -2.97 4.17
N LYS A 76 -5.11 -3.36 4.26
CA LYS A 76 -5.67 -3.96 5.48
C LYS A 76 -5.01 -5.29 5.83
N GLU A 77 -4.58 -6.04 4.84
CA GLU A 77 -3.96 -7.36 5.03
C GLU A 77 -2.44 -7.28 5.25
N HIS A 78 -1.76 -6.33 4.62
CA HIS A 78 -0.30 -6.30 4.56
C HIS A 78 0.35 -5.06 5.18
N PHE A 79 -0.35 -3.92 5.25
CA PHE A 79 0.18 -2.68 5.84
C PHE A 79 -0.34 -2.51 7.27
N THR A 80 -0.06 -3.51 8.10
CA THR A 80 -0.60 -3.62 9.46
C THR A 80 0.40 -3.24 10.54
N LYS A 81 1.59 -2.78 10.16
CA LYS A 81 2.61 -2.35 11.13
C LYS A 81 2.06 -1.23 12.00
N ALA A 82 2.11 -1.44 13.32
CA ALA A 82 1.62 -0.45 14.27
C ALA A 82 2.39 0.87 14.19
N VAL A 83 1.66 1.97 14.19
CA VAL A 83 2.22 3.32 14.23
C VAL A 83 1.90 3.93 15.60
N LYS A 84 2.94 4.44 16.26
CA LYS A 84 2.78 5.06 17.58
C LYS A 84 2.16 6.45 17.42
N LYS A 85 1.08 6.71 18.19
CA LYS A 85 0.37 7.99 18.19
C LYS A 85 0.36 8.57 19.59
N THR A 86 0.84 9.80 19.74
CA THR A 86 0.79 10.52 21.00
C THR A 86 -0.39 11.48 20.99
N LEU A 87 -1.29 11.34 21.96
CA LEU A 87 -2.52 12.11 22.04
C LEU A 87 -2.66 12.76 23.43
N THR A 88 -3.38 13.87 23.46
CA THR A 88 -3.67 14.63 24.68
C THR A 88 -5.16 14.59 24.95
N ILE A 89 -5.56 14.24 26.17
CA ILE A 89 -6.95 14.28 26.62
C ILE A 89 -7.03 14.97 27.99
N PRO A 90 -8.21 15.48 28.39
CA PRO A 90 -8.38 16.06 29.74
C PRO A 90 -8.03 15.06 30.84
N LYS A 91 -7.43 15.58 31.93
CA LYS A 91 -7.00 14.71 33.03
C LYS A 91 -8.16 13.91 33.64
N TRP A 92 -9.32 14.55 33.83
CA TRP A 92 -10.49 13.87 34.44
C TRP A 92 -10.96 12.69 33.60
N LEU A 93 -10.91 12.83 32.26
CA LEU A 93 -11.31 11.77 31.32
C LEU A 93 -10.30 10.62 31.35
N ASN A 94 -9.03 10.94 31.37
CA ASN A 94 -7.96 9.96 31.50
C ASN A 94 -8.11 9.15 32.80
N ASP A 95 -8.32 9.82 33.92
CA ASP A 95 -8.44 9.19 35.24
C ASP A 95 -9.68 8.26 35.30
N ALA A 96 -10.80 8.72 34.74
CA ALA A 96 -12.03 7.92 34.69
C ALA A 96 -11.85 6.66 33.85
N ALA A 97 -11.17 6.78 32.71
CA ALA A 97 -10.90 5.65 31.82
C ALA A 97 -9.94 4.63 32.48
N ILE A 98 -8.90 5.10 33.16
CA ILE A 98 -7.97 4.24 33.89
C ILE A 98 -8.70 3.51 35.01
N ALA A 99 -9.58 4.19 35.74
CA ALA A 99 -10.34 3.59 36.85
C ALA A 99 -11.23 2.43 36.35
N LYS A 100 -11.71 2.49 35.11
CA LYS A 100 -12.50 1.42 34.50
C LYS A 100 -11.66 0.40 33.72
N HIS A 101 -10.34 0.51 33.76
CA HIS A 101 -9.42 -0.37 33.05
C HIS A 101 -9.68 -0.45 31.55
N LEU A 102 -10.01 0.69 30.91
CA LEU A 102 -10.30 0.75 29.49
C LEU A 102 -9.01 0.65 28.67
N ASN A 103 -9.11 -0.03 27.54
CA ASN A 103 -8.02 -0.13 26.57
C ASN A 103 -8.10 1.05 25.58
N PHE A 104 -7.26 2.07 25.80
CA PHE A 104 -7.24 3.29 24.99
C PHE A 104 -6.99 3.00 23.51
N SER A 105 -6.02 2.13 23.22
CA SER A 105 -5.66 1.79 21.84
C SER A 105 -6.83 1.15 21.10
N LYS A 106 -7.49 0.19 21.73
CA LYS A 106 -8.64 -0.49 21.13
C LYS A 106 -9.80 0.47 20.90
N ILE A 107 -10.11 1.31 21.88
CA ILE A 107 -11.20 2.28 21.78
C ILE A 107 -10.92 3.27 20.66
N LEU A 108 -9.69 3.78 20.56
CA LEU A 108 -9.29 4.69 19.50
C LEU A 108 -9.47 4.04 18.12
N GLN A 109 -9.00 2.82 17.94
CA GLN A 109 -9.13 2.10 16.67
C GLN A 109 -10.59 1.89 16.29
N GLU A 110 -11.45 1.49 17.23
CA GLU A 110 -12.87 1.33 17.01
C GLU A 110 -13.54 2.65 16.60
N ALA A 111 -13.22 3.74 17.30
CA ALA A 111 -13.76 5.06 17.00
C ALA A 111 -13.33 5.55 15.61
N LEU A 112 -12.07 5.35 15.24
CA LEU A 112 -11.56 5.72 13.92
C LEU A 112 -12.24 4.91 12.81
N LYS A 113 -12.46 3.63 13.02
CA LYS A 113 -13.18 2.78 12.06
C LYS A 113 -14.61 3.27 11.85
N GLN A 114 -15.29 3.67 12.92
CA GLN A 114 -16.64 4.23 12.82
C GLN A 114 -16.66 5.54 12.04
N GLU A 115 -15.73 6.45 12.32
CA GLU A 115 -15.63 7.72 11.61
C GLU A 115 -15.32 7.53 10.12
N LEU A 116 -14.55 6.50 9.77
CA LEU A 116 -14.23 6.15 8.40
C LEU A 116 -15.30 5.27 7.73
N ASN A 117 -16.38 4.95 8.45
CA ASN A 117 -17.43 4.02 8.01
C ASN A 117 -16.90 2.61 7.69
N MET A 118 -15.88 2.19 8.42
CA MET A 118 -15.29 0.85 8.31
C MET A 118 -15.87 -0.06 9.39
N GLY A 119 -16.50 -1.10 8.95
CA GLY A 119 -17.13 -2.07 9.84
C GLY A 119 -16.17 -2.95 10.62
#